data_afb7fd1fac1f2428cb8ced5fc9cdfb6b
#
_entry.id   afb7fd1fac1f2428cb8ced5fc9cdfb6b
#
_cell.length_a   1.000
_cell.length_b   1.000
_cell.length_c   1.000
_cell.angle_alpha   90.00
_cell.angle_beta   90.00
_cell.angle_gamma   90.00
#
_symmetry.space_group_name_H-M   'P 1'
#
loop_
_entity.id
_entity.type
_entity.pdbx_description
1 polymer ?
#
loop_
_entity_poly.entity_id
_entity_poly.type
_entity_poly.pdbx_seq_one_letter_code
_entity_poly.pdbx_strand_id
1 'polypeptide(L)'
;MRDVRTVALSLVSFGACLAVGCSDEGGQGDAGGGDATGDVLDSETAAETEIILPDTFESTDPDSVEPADTLTDATPTDTADTADTEEPVPDSDVRPDNSLCSPAGGSLNVYDLQNPDCPDHPRPEPTTTATAMPVELTGLVITGTFGDTFTAQDPRGGPYSGIAIFNHGLHADEAKVGDLVDIQGKYSEFFENTQVYLDAMDFKGTAPVPAPFIAEHPAHLATNGQLAEMFEGVLVQVRDVYTTHTQPDCPNDYGEFEVTGRLRIDDLGFRWNAPTGARLGDHFESITGPLLFTFGNHKIEPRDEADVVVLAKGDGNGISKCLATDCRARADAFVSHQVVVNEIMADPFGDDTYQEWIELYNPGDQPVNLAGWAIRDCGDQLVVLSGADARIAAKGYLVVGMTKDRDDNGGVPVGYEYGLDGFYLPNTVGAVLLYDGEGAAATLVDQTRFSRFAPFDSFFSGASIERKSPSNDGTKPESWQAGSSEFGDLGNEGTPGKRND
;
A
#
# COMPACT_ATOMS: atom_id res chain seq x y z
N MET A 1 26.55 30.82 8.01
CA MET A 1 27.36 29.79 8.68
C MET A 1 26.42 29.01 9.56
N ARG A 2 25.77 28.01 9.01
CA ARG A 2 24.90 27.05 9.75
C ARG A 2 25.62 25.72 9.72
N ASP A 3 25.78 25.16 10.91
CA ASP A 3 26.47 23.89 11.14
C ASP A 3 25.66 22.73 10.55
N VAL A 4 26.28 22.02 9.65
CA VAL A 4 25.79 20.75 9.13
C VAL A 4 26.09 19.67 10.19
N ARG A 5 25.07 19.17 10.88
CA ARG A 5 25.20 17.98 11.73
C ARG A 5 25.03 16.73 10.86
N THR A 6 26.14 16.07 10.63
CA THR A 6 26.20 14.73 10.07
C THR A 6 25.61 13.73 11.08
N VAL A 7 24.49 13.14 10.76
CA VAL A 7 23.94 12.00 11.52
C VAL A 7 24.57 10.73 10.94
N ALA A 8 25.42 10.09 11.73
CA ALA A 8 25.98 8.79 11.40
C ALA A 8 24.96 7.70 11.76
N LEU A 9 24.42 7.00 10.75
CA LEU A 9 23.66 5.76 10.95
C LEU A 9 24.62 4.65 11.42
N SER A 10 24.46 4.19 12.64
CA SER A 10 25.06 2.94 13.12
C SER A 10 24.06 1.81 12.91
N LEU A 11 24.34 0.96 11.92
CA LEU A 11 23.70 -0.33 11.76
C LEU A 11 24.13 -1.25 12.92
N VAL A 12 23.19 -1.62 13.78
CA VAL A 12 23.39 -2.71 14.75
C VAL A 12 22.77 -3.97 14.15
N SER A 13 23.63 -4.81 13.59
CA SER A 13 23.26 -6.18 13.21
C SER A 13 23.17 -7.04 14.46
N PHE A 14 22.01 -7.56 14.79
CA PHE A 14 21.87 -8.69 15.70
C PHE A 14 21.96 -9.99 14.89
N GLY A 15 23.17 -10.53 14.85
CA GLY A 15 23.42 -11.89 14.38
C GLY A 15 23.36 -12.85 15.56
N ALA A 16 22.39 -13.76 15.56
CA ALA A 16 22.40 -14.91 16.44
C ALA A 16 23.39 -15.94 15.89
N CYS A 17 24.47 -16.16 16.61
CA CYS A 17 25.46 -17.18 16.31
C CYS A 17 25.13 -18.46 17.09
N LEU A 18 24.67 -19.51 16.40
CA LEU A 18 24.65 -20.86 16.94
C LEU A 18 25.86 -21.61 16.36
N ALA A 19 26.82 -21.90 17.24
CA ALA A 19 27.99 -22.69 16.94
C ALA A 19 27.67 -24.16 17.04
N VAL A 20 27.85 -24.91 15.93
CA VAL A 20 28.15 -26.35 15.97
C VAL A 20 29.30 -26.60 14.99
N GLY A 21 30.34 -27.17 15.51
CA GLY A 21 31.60 -27.40 14.80
C GLY A 21 31.49 -28.45 13.70
N CYS A 22 32.32 -28.28 12.68
CA CYS A 22 32.73 -29.35 11.77
C CYS A 22 34.22 -29.29 11.56
N SER A 23 34.84 -30.43 11.79
CA SER A 23 36.23 -30.79 11.53
C SER A 23 36.47 -30.99 10.04
N ASP A 24 37.68 -30.61 9.61
CA ASP A 24 38.32 -30.92 8.34
C ASP A 24 38.48 -32.44 8.13
N GLU A 25 38.33 -32.89 6.89
CA GLU A 25 39.28 -33.81 6.24
C GLU A 25 39.11 -33.81 4.71
N GLY A 26 40.22 -33.77 4.02
CA GLY A 26 40.35 -33.64 2.58
C GLY A 26 40.32 -34.98 1.83
N GLY A 27 40.23 -34.91 0.52
CA GLY A 27 40.37 -36.05 -0.40
C GLY A 27 40.24 -35.64 -1.85
N GLN A 28 41.37 -35.63 -2.53
CA GLN A 28 41.55 -35.50 -3.99
C GLN A 28 41.14 -36.76 -4.76
N GLY A 29 40.87 -36.59 -6.05
CA GLY A 29 40.92 -37.60 -7.12
C GLY A 29 39.69 -37.61 -8.00
N ASP A 30 39.70 -37.42 -9.19
CA ASP A 30 40.42 -37.61 -10.42
C ASP A 30 39.46 -38.13 -11.50
N ALA A 31 39.63 -37.65 -12.67
CA ALA A 31 39.11 -37.76 -14.00
C ALA A 31 38.46 -39.08 -14.49
N GLY A 32 37.62 -38.88 -15.55
CA GLY A 32 37.23 -39.88 -16.57
C GLY A 32 35.82 -39.61 -17.07
N GLY A 33 35.51 -39.10 -18.21
CA GLY A 33 35.79 -39.47 -19.57
C GLY A 33 34.78 -40.50 -20.09
N GLY A 34 33.87 -40.16 -20.99
CA GLY A 34 33.02 -41.17 -21.64
C GLY A 34 31.88 -40.55 -22.48
N ASP A 35 32.17 -40.45 -23.73
CA ASP A 35 31.40 -40.15 -24.92
C ASP A 35 30.32 -41.21 -25.20
N ALA A 36 29.21 -40.87 -25.84
CA ALA A 36 28.61 -41.49 -27.02
C ALA A 36 27.09 -41.26 -27.17
N THR A 37 26.76 -40.51 -28.18
CA THR A 37 25.90 -40.85 -29.32
C THR A 37 24.47 -41.39 -29.08
N GLY A 38 23.48 -40.61 -29.51
CA GLY A 38 22.67 -40.89 -30.71
C GLY A 38 21.34 -41.60 -30.41
N ASP A 39 20.25 -41.01 -30.73
CA ASP A 39 19.43 -41.35 -31.87
C ASP A 39 18.14 -40.51 -31.96
N VAL A 40 17.84 -40.16 -33.15
CA VAL A 40 16.65 -39.48 -33.70
C VAL A 40 15.55 -40.52 -33.93
N LEU A 41 14.29 -40.17 -33.76
CA LEU A 41 13.09 -40.55 -34.55
C LEU A 41 11.88 -39.89 -33.94
N ASP A 42 11.33 -38.94 -34.57
CA ASP A 42 10.31 -38.86 -35.67
C ASP A 42 8.88 -39.17 -35.28
N SER A 43 8.08 -38.18 -35.51
CA SER A 43 6.78 -38.08 -36.20
C SER A 43 5.45 -38.36 -35.46
N GLU A 44 4.58 -37.38 -35.71
CA GLU A 44 3.13 -37.45 -35.99
C GLU A 44 2.20 -37.73 -34.81
N THR A 45 1.12 -37.02 -34.61
CA THR A 45 0.08 -36.50 -35.52
C THR A 45 -0.82 -35.53 -34.75
N ALA A 46 -1.26 -34.47 -35.45
CA ALA A 46 -2.33 -33.57 -35.04
C ALA A 46 -3.67 -34.28 -34.99
N ALA A 47 -4.50 -33.88 -34.01
CA ALA A 47 -5.95 -34.11 -34.10
C ALA A 47 -6.63 -32.79 -33.72
N GLU A 48 -7.11 -32.13 -34.77
CA GLU A 48 -8.09 -31.06 -34.69
C GLU A 48 -9.42 -31.61 -34.18
N THR A 49 -9.98 -30.96 -33.16
CA THR A 49 -11.37 -31.20 -32.80
C THR A 49 -12.13 -29.87 -32.93
N GLU A 50 -12.87 -29.79 -34.00
CA GLU A 50 -13.88 -28.76 -34.26
C GLU A 50 -14.97 -28.83 -33.19
N ILE A 51 -15.26 -27.70 -32.55
CA ILE A 51 -16.45 -27.53 -31.72
C ILE A 51 -17.43 -26.65 -32.47
N ILE A 52 -18.52 -27.29 -32.89
CA ILE A 52 -19.69 -26.73 -33.52
C ILE A 52 -20.48 -25.89 -32.52
N LEU A 53 -20.71 -24.63 -32.86
CA LEU A 53 -21.69 -23.76 -32.20
C LEU A 53 -23.07 -23.98 -32.82
N PRO A 54 -24.15 -24.01 -32.06
CA PRO A 54 -25.49 -23.84 -32.63
C PRO A 54 -25.91 -22.38 -32.62
N ASP A 55 -26.36 -21.94 -33.74
CA ASP A 55 -26.97 -20.67 -34.09
C ASP A 55 -28.40 -20.51 -33.51
N THR A 56 -28.77 -19.26 -33.35
CA THR A 56 -30.10 -18.64 -33.36
C THR A 56 -31.01 -18.80 -32.16
N PHE A 57 -31.35 -17.67 -31.58
CA PHE A 57 -32.73 -17.40 -31.12
C PHE A 57 -33.15 -15.97 -31.45
N GLU A 58 -34.27 -15.91 -32.17
CA GLU A 58 -34.95 -14.73 -32.67
C GLU A 58 -35.65 -13.92 -31.60
N SER A 59 -35.68 -12.62 -31.85
CA SER A 59 -36.49 -11.57 -31.21
C SER A 59 -37.97 -11.78 -31.44
N THR A 60 -38.79 -11.65 -30.36
CA THR A 60 -40.17 -11.13 -30.48
C THR A 60 -40.60 -10.45 -29.18
N ASP A 61 -40.78 -9.12 -29.27
CA ASP A 61 -41.73 -8.36 -28.44
C ASP A 61 -43.10 -8.43 -29.12
N PRO A 62 -44.26 -8.36 -28.46
CA PRO A 62 -44.84 -7.10 -28.03
C PRO A 62 -45.86 -7.11 -26.85
N ASP A 63 -45.97 -5.92 -26.27
CA ASP A 63 -47.15 -5.22 -25.76
C ASP A 63 -48.06 -5.74 -24.63
N SER A 64 -48.07 -4.89 -23.60
CA SER A 64 -49.24 -4.35 -22.86
C SER A 64 -50.17 -5.29 -22.08
N VAL A 65 -50.35 -4.98 -20.79
CA VAL A 65 -51.59 -4.55 -20.15
C VAL A 65 -51.43 -4.63 -18.61
N GLU A 66 -51.53 -3.52 -17.91
CA GLU A 66 -52.05 -3.47 -16.52
C GLU A 66 -53.62 -3.46 -16.57
N PRO A 67 -54.40 -3.67 -15.53
CA PRO A 67 -54.21 -3.47 -14.10
C PRO A 67 -54.94 -4.45 -13.15
N ALA A 68 -54.78 -4.31 -11.87
CA ALA A 68 -55.80 -4.27 -10.81
C ALA A 68 -55.42 -4.93 -9.48
N ASP A 69 -55.37 -4.08 -8.49
CA ASP A 69 -55.62 -4.21 -7.06
C ASP A 69 -56.29 -5.49 -6.57
N THR A 70 -55.69 -6.11 -5.55
CA THR A 70 -56.41 -6.57 -4.35
C THR A 70 -55.46 -6.75 -3.17
N LEU A 71 -55.64 -5.94 -2.16
CA LEU A 71 -55.10 -6.07 -0.81
C LEU A 71 -55.57 -7.38 -0.18
N THR A 72 -54.65 -8.20 0.32
CA THR A 72 -54.91 -9.09 1.46
C THR A 72 -53.74 -9.02 2.42
N ASP A 73 -54.05 -8.47 3.57
CA ASP A 73 -53.31 -8.46 4.80
C ASP A 73 -52.92 -9.89 5.22
N ALA A 74 -51.63 -10.17 5.33
CA ALA A 74 -51.10 -11.32 6.02
C ALA A 74 -49.76 -10.92 6.66
N THR A 75 -49.81 -10.69 7.97
CA THR A 75 -48.63 -10.60 8.85
C THR A 75 -47.70 -11.77 8.62
N PRO A 76 -46.43 -11.56 8.28
CA PRO A 76 -45.42 -12.59 8.37
C PRO A 76 -44.89 -12.66 9.80
N THR A 77 -44.99 -13.83 10.37
CA THR A 77 -44.27 -14.28 11.56
C THR A 77 -42.79 -14.12 11.34
N ASP A 78 -42.19 -13.41 12.26
CA ASP A 78 -40.75 -13.30 12.53
C ASP A 78 -40.11 -14.70 12.59
N THR A 79 -39.24 -15.01 11.66
CA THR A 79 -38.31 -16.14 11.76
C THR A 79 -36.98 -15.78 11.17
N ALA A 80 -36.00 -15.72 12.08
CA ALA A 80 -34.60 -16.05 11.91
C ALA A 80 -33.70 -15.08 11.11
N ASP A 81 -32.96 -14.32 11.89
CA ASP A 81 -31.50 -14.27 11.88
C ASP A 81 -30.86 -14.38 10.48
N THR A 82 -30.92 -13.31 9.75
CA THR A 82 -29.92 -13.05 8.72
C THR A 82 -28.78 -12.34 9.41
N ALA A 83 -27.58 -12.95 9.36
CA ALA A 83 -26.35 -12.29 9.74
C ALA A 83 -26.37 -10.87 9.14
N ASP A 84 -26.42 -9.88 10.01
CA ASP A 84 -26.32 -8.47 9.65
C ASP A 84 -24.93 -8.31 9.01
N THR A 85 -24.87 -8.29 7.70
CA THR A 85 -23.68 -7.79 7.01
C THR A 85 -23.76 -6.29 7.16
N GLU A 86 -23.15 -5.76 8.23
CA GLU A 86 -22.96 -4.31 8.36
C GLU A 86 -22.31 -3.82 7.07
N GLU A 87 -22.97 -2.91 6.39
CA GLU A 87 -22.36 -2.19 5.28
C GLU A 87 -21.20 -1.38 5.84
N PRO A 88 -20.05 -1.31 5.15
CA PRO A 88 -18.93 -0.52 5.62
C PRO A 88 -19.33 0.95 5.76
N VAL A 89 -18.96 1.56 6.88
CA VAL A 89 -19.10 3.00 7.08
C VAL A 89 -18.15 3.68 6.09
N PRO A 90 -18.61 4.68 5.30
CA PRO A 90 -17.71 5.42 4.43
C PRO A 90 -16.52 5.99 5.22
N ASP A 91 -15.30 5.83 4.72
CA ASP A 91 -14.08 6.25 5.41
C ASP A 91 -14.12 7.75 5.78
N SER A 92 -14.74 8.60 4.92
CA SER A 92 -14.96 10.02 5.19
C SER A 92 -15.81 10.32 6.42
N ASP A 93 -16.63 9.37 6.85
CA ASP A 93 -17.54 9.51 8.00
C ASP A 93 -16.96 8.96 9.30
N VAL A 94 -15.78 8.31 9.24
CA VAL A 94 -15.09 7.82 10.43
C VAL A 94 -14.63 9.00 11.29
N ARG A 95 -15.03 8.97 12.56
CA ARG A 95 -14.65 10.01 13.54
C ARG A 95 -14.30 9.34 14.87
N PRO A 96 -13.30 9.86 15.59
CA PRO A 96 -13.02 9.41 16.95
C PRO A 96 -14.23 9.69 17.87
N ASP A 97 -14.53 8.73 18.74
CA ASP A 97 -15.47 8.94 19.84
C ASP A 97 -14.73 9.42 21.09
N ASN A 98 -14.59 10.72 21.22
CA ASN A 98 -13.88 11.32 22.36
C ASN A 98 -14.59 11.08 23.70
N SER A 99 -15.80 10.50 23.74
CA SER A 99 -16.46 10.08 24.97
C SER A 99 -15.81 8.84 25.58
N LEU A 100 -14.97 8.13 24.81
CA LEU A 100 -14.20 6.97 25.26
C LEU A 100 -12.92 7.35 25.98
N CYS A 101 -12.47 8.59 25.89
CA CYS A 101 -11.36 9.12 26.68
C CYS A 101 -11.69 9.09 28.19
N SER A 102 -10.69 8.88 29.02
CA SER A 102 -10.82 9.01 30.47
C SER A 102 -11.11 10.46 30.87
N PRO A 103 -11.85 10.70 31.96
CA PRO A 103 -11.94 12.03 32.54
C PRO A 103 -10.57 12.53 32.95
N ALA A 104 -10.32 13.83 32.79
CA ALA A 104 -9.04 14.45 33.15
C ALA A 104 -8.57 14.09 34.58
N GLY A 105 -7.34 13.57 34.69
CA GLY A 105 -6.76 13.08 35.94
C GLY A 105 -7.24 11.68 36.36
N GLY A 106 -7.95 10.95 35.48
CA GLY A 106 -8.37 9.56 35.70
C GLY A 106 -7.25 8.56 35.40
N SER A 107 -7.58 7.26 35.56
CA SER A 107 -6.72 6.19 35.04
C SER A 107 -6.79 6.17 33.54
N LEU A 108 -5.64 6.10 32.88
CA LEU A 108 -5.57 6.05 31.43
C LEU A 108 -6.12 4.72 30.89
N ASN A 109 -6.76 4.78 29.75
CA ASN A 109 -7.14 3.63 28.94
C ASN A 109 -6.44 3.68 27.58
N VAL A 110 -6.70 2.72 26.70
CA VAL A 110 -6.03 2.66 25.38
C VAL A 110 -6.35 3.87 24.51
N TYR A 111 -7.58 4.40 24.57
CA TYR A 111 -7.95 5.60 23.81
C TYR A 111 -7.18 6.84 24.25
N ASP A 112 -6.86 6.97 25.54
CA ASP A 112 -6.05 8.08 26.03
C ASP A 112 -4.62 8.04 25.50
N LEU A 113 -4.09 6.83 25.26
CA LEU A 113 -2.74 6.65 24.73
C LEU A 113 -2.66 6.91 23.23
N GLN A 114 -3.72 6.61 22.50
CA GLN A 114 -3.76 6.66 21.05
C GLN A 114 -4.37 7.96 20.49
N ASN A 115 -5.44 8.46 21.12
CA ASN A 115 -6.18 9.60 20.58
C ASN A 115 -5.59 10.93 21.06
N PRO A 116 -5.00 11.76 20.15
CA PRO A 116 -4.39 13.04 20.53
C PRO A 116 -5.38 14.07 21.06
N ASP A 117 -6.69 13.88 20.86
CA ASP A 117 -7.74 14.75 21.36
C ASP A 117 -8.17 14.43 22.80
N CYS A 118 -7.71 13.31 23.36
CA CYS A 118 -8.00 12.99 24.75
C CYS A 118 -7.31 13.95 25.71
N PRO A 119 -8.00 14.37 26.82
CA PRO A 119 -7.48 15.38 27.75
C PRO A 119 -6.12 15.04 28.37
N ASP A 120 -5.89 13.77 28.66
CA ASP A 120 -4.69 13.27 29.32
C ASP A 120 -3.79 12.46 28.35
N HIS A 121 -3.96 12.67 27.02
CA HIS A 121 -3.08 12.06 26.03
C HIS A 121 -1.62 12.40 26.35
N PRO A 122 -0.71 11.40 26.52
CA PRO A 122 0.67 11.64 26.95
C PRO A 122 1.37 12.32 25.79
N ARG A 123 1.73 12.74 25.05
CA ARG A 123 2.52 13.38 23.97
C ARG A 123 4.03 13.19 24.21
N PRO A 124 4.51 11.95 24.23
CA PRO A 124 5.94 11.73 24.31
C PRO A 124 6.61 12.25 23.03
N GLU A 125 7.83 12.73 23.15
CA GLU A 125 8.67 12.97 21.97
C GLU A 125 9.02 11.61 21.35
N PRO A 126 9.03 11.49 20.02
CA PRO A 126 9.48 10.28 19.32
C PRO A 126 10.86 9.88 19.82
N THR A 127 11.03 8.64 20.22
CA THR A 127 12.28 8.19 20.84
C THR A 127 12.73 6.84 20.29
N THR A 128 14.03 6.71 20.11
CA THR A 128 14.68 5.44 19.76
C THR A 128 14.99 4.58 21.00
N THR A 129 14.72 5.10 22.20
CA THR A 129 14.86 4.39 23.46
C THR A 129 13.58 4.56 24.25
N ALA A 130 12.98 3.47 24.69
CA ALA A 130 11.77 3.47 25.49
C ALA A 130 11.94 4.29 26.79
N THR A 131 11.79 5.59 26.71
CA THR A 131 11.62 6.44 27.90
C THR A 131 10.15 6.47 28.23
N ALA A 132 9.85 5.76 29.24
CA ALA A 132 8.62 5.11 29.35
C ALA A 132 7.79 5.71 30.47
N MET A 133 6.60 6.12 30.16
CA MET A 133 5.60 6.44 31.15
C MET A 133 4.96 5.12 31.64
N PRO A 134 4.99 4.82 32.96
CA PRO A 134 4.29 3.65 33.47
C PRO A 134 2.80 3.74 33.19
N VAL A 135 2.23 2.66 32.67
CA VAL A 135 0.80 2.54 32.38
C VAL A 135 0.25 1.23 32.90
N GLU A 136 -1.03 1.25 33.25
CA GLU A 136 -1.84 0.08 33.56
C GLU A 136 -3.09 0.14 32.70
N LEU A 137 -3.26 -0.84 31.81
CA LEU A 137 -4.42 -0.96 30.92
C LEU A 137 -5.19 -2.20 31.30
N THR A 138 -6.51 -2.09 31.43
CA THR A 138 -7.36 -3.18 31.91
C THR A 138 -8.42 -3.54 30.90
N GLY A 139 -8.75 -4.85 30.85
CA GLY A 139 -9.86 -5.36 30.05
C GLY A 139 -9.62 -5.33 28.54
N LEU A 140 -8.37 -5.42 28.11
CA LEU A 140 -8.02 -5.53 26.69
C LEU A 140 -8.19 -6.97 26.21
N VAL A 141 -8.56 -7.13 24.93
CA VAL A 141 -8.64 -8.42 24.24
C VAL A 141 -7.45 -8.55 23.31
N ILE A 142 -6.68 -9.63 23.43
CA ILE A 142 -5.58 -9.93 22.52
C ILE A 142 -6.16 -10.17 21.11
N THR A 143 -5.71 -9.41 20.13
CA THR A 143 -6.14 -9.49 18.73
C THR A 143 -5.12 -10.13 17.80
N GLY A 144 -3.84 -10.15 18.17
CA GLY A 144 -2.77 -10.79 17.43
C GLY A 144 -1.60 -11.18 18.34
N THR A 145 -0.85 -12.25 17.95
CA THR A 145 0.35 -12.72 18.65
C THR A 145 1.44 -13.01 17.64
N PHE A 146 2.57 -12.29 17.72
CA PHE A 146 3.65 -12.26 16.74
C PHE A 146 5.01 -12.46 17.42
N GLY A 147 5.15 -13.55 18.18
CA GLY A 147 6.39 -13.81 18.92
C GLY A 147 6.60 -12.86 20.08
N ASP A 148 7.44 -11.86 19.93
CA ASP A 148 7.75 -10.87 20.96
C ASP A 148 6.85 -9.62 20.91
N THR A 149 5.85 -9.62 20.05
CA THR A 149 4.84 -8.56 19.93
C THR A 149 3.44 -9.16 20.01
N PHE A 150 2.58 -8.53 20.79
CA PHE A 150 1.13 -8.74 20.79
C PHE A 150 0.43 -7.49 20.28
N THR A 151 -0.78 -7.66 19.77
CA THR A 151 -1.74 -6.57 19.63
C THR A 151 -2.92 -6.83 20.53
N ALA A 152 -3.47 -5.79 21.13
CA ALA A 152 -4.65 -5.87 21.97
C ALA A 152 -5.57 -4.68 21.73
N GLN A 153 -6.85 -4.90 21.93
CA GLN A 153 -7.89 -3.91 21.67
C GLN A 153 -8.87 -3.82 22.84
N ASP A 154 -9.37 -2.61 23.08
CA ASP A 154 -10.57 -2.45 23.91
C ASP A 154 -11.77 -3.11 23.24
N PRO A 155 -12.59 -3.91 23.96
CA PRO A 155 -13.74 -4.61 23.37
C PRO A 155 -14.77 -3.71 22.70
N ARG A 156 -14.79 -2.41 23.02
CA ARG A 156 -15.69 -1.43 22.39
C ARG A 156 -15.32 -1.15 20.94
N GLY A 157 -14.05 -1.39 20.55
CA GLY A 157 -13.58 -1.22 19.19
C GLY A 157 -13.54 0.22 18.69
N GLY A 158 -13.48 0.39 17.37
CA GLY A 158 -13.44 1.68 16.70
C GLY A 158 -12.05 2.33 16.65
N PRO A 159 -11.95 3.58 16.16
CA PRO A 159 -10.70 4.32 16.10
C PRO A 159 -10.02 4.41 17.47
N TYR A 160 -8.69 4.30 17.50
CA TYR A 160 -7.85 4.40 18.69
C TYR A 160 -8.08 3.33 19.77
N SER A 161 -8.77 2.23 19.44
CA SER A 161 -9.06 1.17 20.40
C SER A 161 -7.94 0.15 20.57
N GLY A 162 -6.94 0.14 19.70
CA GLY A 162 -5.87 -0.85 19.64
C GLY A 162 -4.54 -0.33 20.17
N ILE A 163 -3.64 -1.28 20.48
CA ILE A 163 -2.27 -0.95 20.86
C ILE A 163 -1.32 -2.13 20.61
N ALA A 164 -0.11 -1.81 20.17
CA ALA A 164 0.98 -2.76 20.12
C ALA A 164 1.60 -2.99 21.51
N ILE A 165 1.94 -4.22 21.85
CA ILE A 165 2.55 -4.62 23.12
C ILE A 165 3.82 -5.37 22.82
N PHE A 166 4.97 -4.77 23.08
CA PHE A 166 6.26 -5.43 23.00
C PHE A 166 6.48 -6.26 24.27
N ASN A 167 6.31 -7.58 24.15
CA ASN A 167 6.36 -8.50 25.28
C ASN A 167 7.77 -9.01 25.60
N HIS A 168 8.76 -8.76 24.76
CA HIS A 168 10.15 -9.22 24.86
C HIS A 168 10.32 -10.68 25.35
N GLY A 169 9.43 -11.55 24.89
CA GLY A 169 9.38 -12.98 25.21
C GLY A 169 8.55 -13.34 26.45
N LEU A 170 7.99 -12.39 27.18
CA LEU A 170 7.03 -12.67 28.26
C LEU A 170 5.71 -13.16 27.68
N HIS A 171 5.22 -14.29 28.20
CA HIS A 171 3.93 -14.90 27.81
C HIS A 171 3.79 -15.25 26.31
N ALA A 172 4.90 -15.28 25.55
CA ALA A 172 4.86 -15.52 24.09
C ALA A 172 4.17 -16.84 23.70
N ASP A 173 4.34 -17.88 24.53
CA ASP A 173 3.73 -19.20 24.30
C ASP A 173 2.37 -19.38 25.02
N GLU A 174 1.96 -18.41 25.84
CA GLU A 174 0.76 -18.52 26.69
C GLU A 174 -0.41 -17.72 26.11
N ALA A 175 -0.16 -16.49 25.64
CA ALA A 175 -1.18 -15.57 25.15
C ALA A 175 -1.79 -16.06 23.83
N LYS A 176 -3.09 -15.91 23.71
CA LYS A 176 -3.87 -16.32 22.53
C LYS A 176 -4.83 -15.21 22.14
N VAL A 177 -5.14 -15.17 20.85
CA VAL A 177 -6.20 -14.31 20.34
C VAL A 177 -7.51 -14.64 21.04
N GLY A 178 -8.17 -13.60 21.57
CA GLY A 178 -9.38 -13.71 22.37
C GLY A 178 -9.15 -13.76 23.90
N ASP A 179 -7.90 -13.79 24.37
CA ASP A 179 -7.64 -13.67 25.81
C ASP A 179 -7.96 -12.26 26.27
N LEU A 180 -8.70 -12.16 27.38
CA LEU A 180 -8.97 -10.93 28.11
C LEU A 180 -7.87 -10.72 29.14
N VAL A 181 -7.21 -9.57 29.07
CA VAL A 181 -6.01 -9.29 29.86
C VAL A 181 -6.03 -7.91 30.51
N ASP A 182 -5.36 -7.80 31.68
CA ASP A 182 -4.86 -6.54 32.20
C ASP A 182 -3.35 -6.52 32.04
N ILE A 183 -2.79 -5.39 31.63
CA ILE A 183 -1.36 -5.24 31.40
C ILE A 183 -0.78 -4.10 32.23
N GLN A 184 0.43 -4.29 32.69
CA GLN A 184 1.28 -3.26 33.28
C GLN A 184 2.53 -3.14 32.44
N GLY A 185 2.95 -1.93 32.15
CA GLY A 185 4.09 -1.71 31.30
C GLY A 185 4.46 -0.24 31.18
N LYS A 186 5.17 0.04 30.14
CA LYS A 186 5.68 1.38 29.85
C LYS A 186 5.27 1.78 28.44
N TYR A 187 4.46 2.82 28.35
CA TYR A 187 4.09 3.45 27.10
C TYR A 187 5.28 4.21 26.49
N SER A 188 5.45 4.10 25.20
CA SER A 188 6.47 4.85 24.44
C SER A 188 6.09 4.97 22.95
N GLU A 189 6.50 6.05 22.34
CA GLU A 189 6.59 6.20 20.89
C GLU A 189 7.95 5.68 20.42
N PHE A 190 8.01 4.47 19.92
CA PHE A 190 9.27 3.86 19.49
C PHE A 190 9.36 3.89 17.96
N PHE A 191 10.17 4.82 17.42
CA PHE A 191 10.21 5.10 15.98
C PHE A 191 8.82 5.36 15.39
N GLU A 192 8.03 6.20 16.06
CA GLU A 192 6.66 6.57 15.69
C GLU A 192 5.63 5.44 15.84
N ASN A 193 6.00 4.28 16.38
CA ASN A 193 5.07 3.21 16.74
C ASN A 193 4.61 3.39 18.19
N THR A 194 3.32 3.60 18.38
CA THR A 194 2.69 3.66 19.71
C THR A 194 2.63 2.27 20.32
N GLN A 195 3.42 2.06 21.38
CA GLN A 195 3.50 0.74 22.01
C GLN A 195 3.61 0.77 23.52
N VAL A 196 3.29 -0.36 24.13
CA VAL A 196 3.58 -0.64 25.54
C VAL A 196 4.68 -1.69 25.64
N TYR A 197 5.77 -1.35 26.31
CA TYR A 197 6.77 -2.32 26.74
C TYR A 197 6.24 -3.07 27.97
N LEU A 198 5.97 -4.37 27.84
CA LEU A 198 5.29 -5.17 28.85
C LEU A 198 6.19 -5.45 30.07
N ASP A 199 5.73 -5.09 31.27
CA ASP A 199 6.34 -5.50 32.53
C ASP A 199 5.59 -6.71 33.16
N ALA A 200 4.24 -6.73 33.06
CA ALA A 200 3.41 -7.84 33.54
C ALA A 200 2.08 -7.92 32.79
N MET A 201 1.50 -9.11 32.73
CA MET A 201 0.18 -9.38 32.17
C MET A 201 -0.60 -10.36 33.03
N ASP A 202 -1.84 -10.00 33.36
CA ASP A 202 -2.78 -10.81 34.11
C ASP A 202 -3.91 -11.29 33.19
N PHE A 203 -4.07 -12.60 33.06
CA PHE A 203 -5.17 -13.21 32.30
C PHE A 203 -6.47 -13.17 33.13
N LYS A 204 -7.54 -12.60 32.56
CA LYS A 204 -8.86 -12.45 33.19
C LYS A 204 -9.91 -13.40 32.62
N GLY A 205 -9.55 -14.20 31.61
CA GLY A 205 -10.44 -15.12 30.91
C GLY A 205 -10.39 -14.89 29.41
N THR A 206 -11.53 -14.99 28.74
CA THR A 206 -11.65 -14.76 27.30
C THR A 206 -12.80 -13.83 27.00
N ALA A 207 -12.70 -13.09 25.91
CA ALA A 207 -13.77 -12.24 25.38
C ALA A 207 -13.83 -12.38 23.85
N PRO A 208 -14.97 -12.04 23.22
CA PRO A 208 -15.04 -11.95 21.77
C PRO A 208 -13.99 -10.96 21.24
N VAL A 209 -13.28 -11.36 20.20
CA VAL A 209 -12.40 -10.46 19.46
C VAL A 209 -13.27 -9.38 18.82
N PRO A 210 -12.92 -8.09 18.92
CA PRO A 210 -13.64 -7.04 18.24
C PRO A 210 -13.72 -7.31 16.72
N ALA A 211 -14.85 -6.94 16.11
CA ALA A 211 -14.96 -7.02 14.66
C ALA A 211 -13.91 -6.13 13.99
N PRO A 212 -13.30 -6.54 12.86
CA PRO A 212 -12.36 -5.69 12.15
C PRO A 212 -13.08 -4.45 11.60
N PHE A 213 -12.41 -3.31 11.61
CA PHE A 213 -12.85 -2.16 10.82
C PHE A 213 -12.64 -2.50 9.34
N ILE A 214 -13.66 -2.28 8.52
CA ILE A 214 -13.61 -2.53 7.09
C ILE A 214 -13.37 -1.19 6.40
N ALA A 215 -12.14 -0.98 5.90
CA ALA A 215 -11.81 0.22 5.17
C ALA A 215 -12.44 0.19 3.77
N GLU A 216 -13.11 1.28 3.38
CA GLU A 216 -13.65 1.46 2.03
C GLU A 216 -12.51 1.62 1.01
N HIS A 217 -11.48 2.39 1.40
CA HIS A 217 -10.28 2.61 0.60
C HIS A 217 -9.03 2.15 1.33
N PRO A 218 -8.32 1.12 0.82
CA PRO A 218 -7.07 0.65 1.43
C PRO A 218 -6.02 1.74 1.62
N ALA A 219 -5.99 2.74 0.74
CA ALA A 219 -5.09 3.88 0.81
C ALA A 219 -5.18 4.67 2.11
N HIS A 220 -6.37 4.73 2.73
CA HIS A 220 -6.56 5.43 3.99
C HIS A 220 -5.89 4.74 5.20
N LEU A 221 -5.57 3.45 5.08
CA LEU A 221 -4.81 2.69 6.08
C LEU A 221 -3.32 2.59 5.73
N ALA A 222 -2.92 2.96 4.52
CA ALA A 222 -1.52 2.96 4.12
C ALA A 222 -0.73 4.05 4.88
N THR A 223 0.59 4.02 4.78
CA THR A 223 1.47 5.02 5.40
C THR A 223 1.08 6.43 4.94
N ASN A 224 0.92 7.33 5.89
CA ASN A 224 0.39 8.70 5.72
C ASN A 224 -1.09 8.76 5.29
N GLY A 225 -1.80 7.64 5.27
CA GLY A 225 -3.23 7.62 4.96
C GLY A 225 -4.07 8.24 6.08
N GLN A 226 -5.20 8.82 5.71
CA GLN A 226 -6.08 9.59 6.60
C GLN A 226 -6.50 8.85 7.88
N LEU A 227 -6.62 7.54 7.82
CA LEU A 227 -7.08 6.70 8.94
C LEU A 227 -5.94 5.88 9.58
N ALA A 228 -4.73 5.91 9.04
CA ALA A 228 -3.64 5.05 9.45
C ALA A 228 -3.36 5.13 10.95
N GLU A 229 -3.15 6.35 11.47
CA GLU A 229 -2.91 6.58 12.91
C GLU A 229 -4.11 6.21 13.78
N MET A 230 -5.35 6.45 13.30
CA MET A 230 -6.55 6.13 14.08
C MET A 230 -6.75 4.63 14.27
N PHE A 231 -6.20 3.83 13.38
CA PHE A 231 -6.34 2.39 13.39
C PHE A 231 -5.04 1.65 13.71
N GLU A 232 -3.98 2.33 14.11
CA GLU A 232 -2.77 1.69 14.60
C GLU A 232 -3.07 0.79 15.81
N GLY A 233 -2.64 -0.47 15.77
CA GLY A 233 -2.94 -1.51 16.75
C GLY A 233 -4.34 -2.12 16.65
N VAL A 234 -5.22 -1.59 15.81
CA VAL A 234 -6.61 -2.03 15.63
C VAL A 234 -6.70 -3.12 14.58
N LEU A 235 -7.61 -4.08 14.78
CA LEU A 235 -7.94 -5.10 13.79
C LEU A 235 -8.70 -4.46 12.63
N VAL A 236 -8.16 -4.54 11.43
CA VAL A 236 -8.72 -3.97 10.20
C VAL A 236 -8.91 -5.03 9.13
N GLN A 237 -9.73 -4.72 8.14
CA GLN A 237 -9.93 -5.55 6.96
C GLN A 237 -10.01 -4.67 5.71
N VAL A 238 -9.34 -5.08 4.64
CA VAL A 238 -9.55 -4.54 3.30
C VAL A 238 -10.16 -5.59 2.39
N ARG A 239 -10.94 -5.17 1.40
CA ARG A 239 -11.69 -6.05 0.50
C ARG A 239 -11.45 -5.71 -0.95
N ASP A 240 -11.62 -6.72 -1.81
CA ASP A 240 -11.52 -6.59 -3.28
C ASP A 240 -10.19 -5.93 -3.74
N VAL A 241 -9.07 -6.38 -3.15
CA VAL A 241 -7.75 -5.78 -3.37
C VAL A 241 -6.85 -6.70 -4.20
N TYR A 242 -5.92 -6.08 -4.93
CA TYR A 242 -4.97 -6.78 -5.79
C TYR A 242 -3.54 -6.52 -5.33
N THR A 243 -2.65 -7.51 -5.44
CA THR A 243 -1.21 -7.28 -5.26
C THR A 243 -0.70 -6.35 -6.37
N THR A 244 -0.21 -5.19 -5.97
CA THR A 244 0.35 -4.16 -6.87
C THR A 244 1.87 -4.12 -6.85
N HIS A 245 2.50 -4.58 -5.76
CA HIS A 245 3.95 -4.67 -5.62
C HIS A 245 4.35 -5.85 -4.74
N THR A 246 5.35 -6.63 -5.17
CA THR A 246 5.76 -7.85 -4.45
C THR A 246 7.03 -7.71 -3.64
N GLN A 247 7.75 -6.61 -3.75
CA GLN A 247 8.99 -6.29 -3.02
C GLN A 247 9.13 -4.78 -2.82
N PRO A 248 8.29 -4.16 -1.96
CA PRO A 248 8.25 -2.70 -1.80
C PRO A 248 9.58 -2.11 -1.29
N ASP A 249 10.40 -2.89 -0.58
CA ASP A 249 11.67 -2.44 0.00
C ASP A 249 12.89 -2.77 -0.87
N CYS A 250 12.67 -2.96 -2.13
CA CYS A 250 13.74 -3.26 -3.07
C CYS A 250 14.99 -2.37 -2.90
N PRO A 251 16.23 -2.93 -2.89
CA PRO A 251 16.61 -4.29 -3.33
C PRO A 251 16.46 -5.39 -2.28
N ASN A 252 16.03 -5.07 -1.08
CA ASN A 252 15.80 -6.04 -0.02
C ASN A 252 14.42 -6.70 -0.19
N ASP A 253 14.28 -7.89 0.34
CA ASP A 253 13.02 -8.61 0.42
C ASP A 253 12.83 -8.98 1.89
N TYR A 254 11.86 -8.34 2.53
CA TYR A 254 11.50 -8.60 3.93
C TYR A 254 10.23 -9.43 4.08
N GLY A 255 9.68 -9.95 2.96
CA GLY A 255 8.48 -10.77 2.94
C GLY A 255 7.20 -9.97 2.76
N GLU A 256 7.30 -8.65 2.72
CA GLU A 256 6.18 -7.73 2.51
C GLU A 256 5.76 -7.64 1.05
N PHE A 257 4.49 -7.32 0.83
CA PHE A 257 3.96 -6.93 -0.48
C PHE A 257 2.95 -5.80 -0.33
N GLU A 258 2.70 -5.07 -1.40
CA GLU A 258 1.66 -4.04 -1.43
C GLU A 258 0.44 -4.54 -2.19
N VAL A 259 -0.72 -4.08 -1.73
CA VAL A 259 -1.99 -4.23 -2.42
C VAL A 259 -2.49 -2.86 -2.90
N THR A 260 -3.62 -2.84 -3.61
CA THR A 260 -4.33 -1.62 -4.02
C THR A 260 -4.27 -0.56 -2.94
N GLY A 261 -4.00 0.69 -3.31
CA GLY A 261 -3.86 1.81 -2.36
C GLY A 261 -2.52 1.87 -1.63
N ARG A 262 -1.47 1.16 -2.11
CA ARG A 262 -0.13 1.08 -1.48
C ARG A 262 -0.10 0.53 -0.06
N LEU A 263 -1.19 -0.08 0.37
CA LEU A 263 -1.24 -0.68 1.69
C LEU A 263 -0.32 -1.90 1.74
N ARG A 264 0.58 -1.92 2.70
CA ARG A 264 1.50 -3.04 2.89
C ARG A 264 0.84 -4.17 3.67
N ILE A 265 1.19 -5.38 3.29
CA ILE A 265 0.86 -6.62 3.99
C ILE A 265 2.18 -7.27 4.38
N ASP A 266 2.35 -7.55 5.66
CA ASP A 266 3.59 -8.12 6.19
C ASP A 266 3.44 -9.63 6.49
N ASP A 267 4.54 -10.30 6.71
CA ASP A 267 4.58 -11.75 6.97
C ASP A 267 4.91 -12.10 8.43
N LEU A 268 4.78 -11.14 9.34
CA LEU A 268 5.13 -11.31 10.76
C LEU A 268 4.35 -12.47 11.43
N GLY A 269 3.05 -12.59 11.14
CA GLY A 269 2.19 -13.66 11.63
C GLY A 269 2.00 -14.77 10.62
N PHE A 270 1.73 -14.42 9.37
CA PHE A 270 1.43 -15.38 8.30
C PHE A 270 1.97 -14.92 6.95
N ARG A 271 2.89 -15.71 6.40
CA ARG A 271 3.43 -15.47 5.06
C ARG A 271 2.53 -16.05 3.99
N TRP A 272 1.83 -15.19 3.26
CA TRP A 272 1.03 -15.58 2.11
C TRP A 272 1.82 -16.35 1.06
N ASN A 273 1.23 -17.47 0.60
CA ASN A 273 1.75 -18.30 -0.50
C ASN A 273 3.23 -18.72 -0.33
N ALA A 274 3.67 -18.94 0.94
CA ALA A 274 5.04 -19.40 1.22
C ALA A 274 5.36 -20.71 0.46
N PRO A 275 6.60 -20.90 -0.03
CA PRO A 275 7.75 -20.03 0.10
C PRO A 275 7.89 -18.98 -1.02
N THR A 276 6.98 -18.96 -2.00
CA THR A 276 7.11 -18.11 -3.20
C THR A 276 6.67 -16.67 -3.01
N GLY A 277 5.89 -16.38 -1.95
CA GLY A 277 5.32 -15.06 -1.69
C GLY A 277 4.18 -14.68 -2.64
N ALA A 278 3.69 -13.45 -2.50
CA ALA A 278 2.67 -12.87 -3.34
C ALA A 278 3.13 -12.74 -4.81
N ARG A 279 2.16 -12.74 -5.72
CA ARG A 279 2.37 -12.50 -7.14
C ARG A 279 1.61 -11.24 -7.54
N LEU A 280 2.15 -10.50 -8.48
CA LEU A 280 1.41 -9.39 -9.07
C LEU A 280 0.05 -9.87 -9.61
N GLY A 281 -1.00 -9.09 -9.27
CA GLY A 281 -2.36 -9.42 -9.65
C GLY A 281 -3.01 -10.56 -8.84
N ASP A 282 -2.39 -11.07 -7.76
CA ASP A 282 -3.13 -11.90 -6.81
C ASP A 282 -4.32 -11.07 -6.30
N HIS A 283 -5.54 -11.61 -6.47
CA HIS A 283 -6.79 -10.94 -6.13
C HIS A 283 -7.39 -11.54 -4.86
N PHE A 284 -7.59 -10.70 -3.87
CA PHE A 284 -8.10 -11.08 -2.57
C PHE A 284 -9.54 -10.59 -2.38
N GLU A 285 -10.41 -11.47 -1.91
CA GLU A 285 -11.74 -11.09 -1.41
C GLU A 285 -11.59 -10.22 -0.16
N SER A 286 -10.68 -10.64 0.73
CA SER A 286 -10.33 -9.86 1.91
C SER A 286 -8.96 -10.22 2.46
N ILE A 287 -8.33 -9.23 3.11
CA ILE A 287 -7.17 -9.40 3.96
C ILE A 287 -7.48 -8.74 5.31
N THR A 288 -7.31 -9.49 6.40
CA THR A 288 -7.61 -9.07 7.76
C THR A 288 -6.34 -9.16 8.61
N GLY A 289 -6.18 -8.26 9.56
CA GLY A 289 -5.09 -8.29 10.55
C GLY A 289 -5.05 -7.01 11.36
N PRO A 290 -4.31 -6.97 12.47
CA PRO A 290 -3.98 -5.70 13.12
C PRO A 290 -3.16 -4.81 12.18
N LEU A 291 -3.42 -3.51 12.22
CA LEU A 291 -2.59 -2.52 11.54
C LEU A 291 -1.44 -2.12 12.47
N LEU A 292 -0.21 -2.31 12.04
CA LEU A 292 0.98 -1.91 12.80
C LEU A 292 1.82 -0.91 12.03
N PHE A 293 2.49 -0.01 12.76
CA PHE A 293 3.50 0.87 12.19
C PHE A 293 4.90 0.35 12.51
N THR A 294 5.60 -0.17 11.52
CA THR A 294 6.96 -0.69 11.69
C THR A 294 7.86 -0.29 10.53
N PHE A 295 9.11 0.09 10.85
CA PHE A 295 10.10 0.53 9.85
C PHE A 295 9.60 1.66 8.94
N GLY A 296 8.80 2.58 9.49
CA GLY A 296 8.28 3.75 8.76
C GLY A 296 7.08 3.45 7.85
N ASN A 297 6.39 2.32 8.03
CA ASN A 297 5.25 1.94 7.22
C ASN A 297 4.12 1.33 8.04
N HIS A 298 2.87 1.76 7.74
CA HIS A 298 1.68 1.06 8.21
C HIS A 298 1.46 -0.20 7.38
N LYS A 299 1.15 -1.31 8.06
CA LYS A 299 1.04 -2.65 7.48
C LYS A 299 -0.06 -3.45 8.16
N ILE A 300 -0.83 -4.19 7.39
CA ILE A 300 -1.69 -5.23 7.96
C ILE A 300 -0.84 -6.47 8.23
N GLU A 301 -1.01 -7.03 9.43
CA GLU A 301 -0.35 -8.25 9.89
C GLU A 301 -1.34 -9.42 9.90
N PRO A 302 -1.49 -10.21 8.84
CA PRO A 302 -2.34 -11.40 8.89
C PRO A 302 -1.86 -12.37 9.96
N ARG A 303 -2.77 -12.89 10.77
CA ARG A 303 -2.45 -13.75 11.91
C ARG A 303 -2.27 -15.20 11.49
N ASP A 304 -3.04 -15.62 10.49
CA ASP A 304 -3.03 -16.98 9.93
C ASP A 304 -3.65 -17.03 8.52
N GLU A 305 -3.78 -18.22 7.95
CA GLU A 305 -4.33 -18.41 6.61
C GLU A 305 -5.80 -17.96 6.49
N ALA A 306 -6.57 -17.97 7.57
CA ALA A 306 -7.98 -17.57 7.53
C ALA A 306 -8.17 -16.06 7.35
N ASP A 307 -7.16 -15.28 7.69
CA ASP A 307 -7.16 -13.82 7.49
C ASP A 307 -6.96 -13.41 6.02
N VAL A 308 -6.61 -14.35 5.13
CA VAL A 308 -6.31 -14.07 3.71
C VAL A 308 -7.24 -14.87 2.81
N VAL A 309 -8.31 -14.25 2.34
CA VAL A 309 -9.30 -14.91 1.46
C VAL A 309 -9.04 -14.54 0.01
N VAL A 310 -8.73 -15.54 -0.82
CA VAL A 310 -8.28 -15.36 -2.20
C VAL A 310 -9.40 -15.63 -3.19
N LEU A 311 -9.64 -14.70 -4.12
CA LEU A 311 -10.53 -14.88 -5.25
C LEU A 311 -9.81 -15.50 -6.46
N ALA A 312 -8.65 -14.97 -6.81
CA ALA A 312 -7.88 -15.46 -7.94
C ALA A 312 -6.38 -15.29 -7.71
N LYS A 313 -5.57 -16.14 -8.29
CA LYS A 313 -4.13 -15.96 -8.31
C LYS A 313 -3.73 -15.18 -9.55
N GLY A 314 -2.87 -14.19 -9.37
CA GLY A 314 -2.25 -13.45 -10.43
C GLY A 314 -1.45 -14.35 -11.36
N ASP A 315 -1.34 -13.97 -12.62
CA ASP A 315 -0.59 -14.71 -13.64
C ASP A 315 0.94 -14.64 -13.42
N GLY A 316 1.38 -13.75 -12.52
CA GLY A 316 2.78 -13.53 -12.18
C GLY A 316 3.61 -12.97 -13.33
N ASN A 317 2.95 -12.52 -14.40
CA ASN A 317 3.61 -11.94 -15.58
C ASN A 317 3.97 -10.46 -15.38
N GLY A 318 3.60 -9.88 -14.27
CA GLY A 318 4.05 -8.57 -13.87
C GLY A 318 5.54 -8.56 -13.47
N ILE A 319 6.14 -7.39 -13.51
CA ILE A 319 7.55 -7.18 -13.15
C ILE A 319 7.65 -7.04 -11.65
N SER A 320 7.84 -8.15 -10.94
CA SER A 320 7.84 -8.20 -9.48
C SER A 320 9.22 -8.07 -8.83
N LYS A 321 10.22 -7.64 -9.56
CA LYS A 321 11.57 -7.47 -9.01
C LYS A 321 11.99 -6.04 -9.15
N CYS A 322 12.64 -5.52 -8.13
CA CYS A 322 13.24 -4.19 -8.04
C CYS A 322 13.05 -3.33 -9.29
N LEU A 323 12.04 -2.47 -9.28
CA LEU A 323 11.67 -1.57 -10.39
C LEU A 323 12.87 -0.97 -11.16
N ALA A 324 13.99 -0.72 -10.46
CA ALA A 324 15.20 -0.16 -11.06
C ALA A 324 15.92 -1.10 -12.06
N THR A 325 15.75 -2.42 -11.92
CA THR A 325 16.42 -3.39 -12.80
C THR A 325 15.55 -3.87 -13.95
N ASP A 326 14.26 -4.02 -13.71
CA ASP A 326 13.35 -4.65 -14.68
C ASP A 326 12.70 -3.64 -15.63
N CYS A 327 12.50 -2.40 -15.21
CA CYS A 327 12.18 -1.30 -16.12
C CYS A 327 13.28 -1.05 -17.16
N ARG A 328 14.53 -1.47 -16.92
CA ARG A 328 15.61 -1.35 -17.90
C ARG A 328 15.31 -2.10 -19.21
N ALA A 329 14.71 -3.27 -19.14
CA ALA A 329 14.44 -4.08 -20.34
C ALA A 329 13.39 -3.47 -21.27
N ARG A 330 12.50 -2.61 -20.75
CA ARG A 330 11.54 -1.84 -21.54
C ARG A 330 12.04 -0.46 -21.96
N ALA A 331 13.11 0.02 -21.31
CA ALA A 331 13.63 1.38 -21.44
C ALA A 331 14.51 1.62 -22.66
N ASP A 332 14.93 0.57 -23.39
CA ASP A 332 15.81 0.72 -24.54
C ASP A 332 15.09 1.11 -25.84
N ALA A 333 13.75 1.13 -25.84
CA ALA A 333 12.97 1.63 -26.95
C ALA A 333 12.67 3.13 -26.75
N PHE A 334 13.52 3.97 -27.32
CA PHE A 334 13.25 5.41 -27.37
C PHE A 334 12.01 5.71 -28.22
N VAL A 335 11.18 6.63 -27.78
CA VAL A 335 9.85 6.88 -28.30
C VAL A 335 9.64 8.34 -28.70
N SER A 336 8.68 8.57 -29.56
CA SER A 336 8.41 9.87 -30.16
C SER A 336 7.81 10.85 -29.12
N HIS A 337 8.40 12.01 -28.99
CA HIS A 337 8.02 13.09 -28.06
C HIS A 337 6.75 13.85 -28.48
N GLN A 338 5.62 13.16 -28.65
CA GLN A 338 4.34 13.84 -28.89
C GLN A 338 3.79 14.51 -27.63
N VAL A 339 3.90 13.82 -26.50
CA VAL A 339 3.63 14.30 -25.15
C VAL A 339 4.72 13.72 -24.26
N VAL A 340 5.19 14.46 -23.29
CA VAL A 340 6.25 14.01 -22.37
C VAL A 340 5.80 14.08 -20.92
N VAL A 341 6.32 13.19 -20.10
CA VAL A 341 6.29 13.33 -18.64
C VAL A 341 7.27 14.45 -18.29
N ASN A 342 6.76 15.56 -17.79
CA ASN A 342 7.50 16.80 -17.60
C ASN A 342 7.98 17.00 -16.18
N GLU A 343 7.16 16.63 -15.20
CA GLU A 343 7.44 16.82 -13.78
C GLU A 343 6.73 15.75 -12.96
N ILE A 344 7.29 15.36 -11.82
CA ILE A 344 6.74 14.34 -10.92
C ILE A 344 6.96 14.80 -9.48
N MET A 345 5.93 14.82 -8.66
CA MET A 345 5.99 14.90 -7.22
C MET A 345 5.64 13.53 -6.64
N ALA A 346 6.62 12.81 -6.14
CA ALA A 346 6.44 11.45 -5.62
C ALA A 346 6.58 11.35 -4.10
N ASP A 347 7.05 12.41 -3.42
CA ASP A 347 7.27 12.42 -1.97
C ASP A 347 7.03 13.85 -1.46
N PRO A 348 5.76 14.31 -1.46
CA PRO A 348 5.42 15.66 -0.98
C PRO A 348 5.62 15.78 0.53
N PHE A 349 5.75 17.01 1.03
CA PHE A 349 5.49 17.28 2.44
C PHE A 349 3.97 17.29 2.64
N GLY A 350 3.47 16.43 3.53
CA GLY A 350 2.05 16.31 3.83
C GLY A 350 1.52 14.92 3.52
N ASP A 351 0.28 14.84 3.06
CA ASP A 351 -0.38 13.56 2.82
C ASP A 351 -0.02 13.00 1.43
N ASP A 352 0.80 11.96 1.41
CA ASP A 352 1.20 11.23 0.19
C ASP A 352 -0.02 10.72 -0.59
N THR A 353 -1.13 10.41 0.09
CA THR A 353 -2.33 9.88 -0.54
C THR A 353 -2.91 10.85 -1.56
N TYR A 354 -2.93 12.14 -1.25
CA TYR A 354 -3.61 13.14 -2.07
C TYR A 354 -2.68 14.09 -2.82
N GLN A 355 -1.41 14.18 -2.42
CA GLN A 355 -0.51 15.24 -2.88
C GLN A 355 0.54 14.78 -3.88
N GLU A 356 0.53 13.51 -4.25
CA GLU A 356 1.32 12.99 -5.37
C GLU A 356 0.71 13.41 -6.71
N TRP A 357 1.55 13.75 -7.69
CA TRP A 357 1.09 14.10 -9.02
C TRP A 357 2.14 13.90 -10.10
N ILE A 358 1.66 13.77 -11.33
CA ILE A 358 2.44 13.66 -12.57
C ILE A 358 2.03 14.80 -13.48
N GLU A 359 2.97 15.52 -14.06
CA GLU A 359 2.67 16.49 -15.08
C GLU A 359 3.06 15.99 -16.47
N LEU A 360 2.12 16.11 -17.39
CA LEU A 360 2.31 15.87 -18.81
C LEU A 360 2.43 17.19 -19.55
N TYR A 361 3.37 17.29 -20.50
CA TYR A 361 3.57 18.46 -21.33
C TYR A 361 3.42 18.12 -22.81
N ASN A 362 2.70 18.95 -23.56
CA ASN A 362 2.59 18.88 -25.02
C ASN A 362 3.56 19.88 -25.69
N PRO A 363 4.72 19.45 -26.19
CA PRO A 363 5.64 20.34 -26.90
C PRO A 363 5.18 20.74 -28.29
N GLY A 364 4.09 20.17 -28.80
CA GLY A 364 3.55 20.40 -30.15
C GLY A 364 2.75 21.70 -30.28
N ASP A 365 2.50 22.09 -31.52
CA ASP A 365 1.72 23.30 -31.87
C ASP A 365 0.21 23.01 -32.04
N GLN A 366 -0.22 21.78 -31.79
CA GLN A 366 -1.61 21.34 -31.84
C GLN A 366 -2.00 20.72 -30.49
N PRO A 367 -3.27 20.86 -30.07
CA PRO A 367 -3.74 20.17 -28.88
C PRO A 367 -3.75 18.65 -29.10
N VAL A 368 -3.51 17.90 -28.04
CA VAL A 368 -3.53 16.43 -28.04
C VAL A 368 -4.72 15.95 -27.20
N ASN A 369 -5.49 15.01 -27.77
CA ASN A 369 -6.51 14.27 -27.03
C ASN A 369 -5.87 13.02 -26.44
N LEU A 370 -5.91 12.88 -25.13
CA LEU A 370 -5.34 11.76 -24.38
C LEU A 370 -6.39 10.71 -23.98
N ALA A 371 -7.64 10.84 -24.42
CA ALA A 371 -8.67 9.85 -24.10
C ALA A 371 -8.27 8.48 -24.67
N GLY A 372 -8.23 7.47 -23.81
CA GLY A 372 -7.74 6.11 -24.10
C GLY A 372 -6.24 5.93 -23.90
N TRP A 373 -5.48 6.97 -23.63
CA TRP A 373 -4.07 6.84 -23.25
C TRP A 373 -3.94 6.27 -21.84
N ALA A 374 -2.80 5.64 -21.56
CA ALA A 374 -2.54 4.99 -20.29
C ALA A 374 -1.25 5.52 -19.64
N ILE A 375 -1.34 5.80 -18.36
CA ILE A 375 -0.17 6.01 -17.48
C ILE A 375 0.01 4.70 -16.72
N ARG A 376 1.24 4.19 -16.71
CA ARG A 376 1.61 2.96 -16.00
C ARG A 376 2.86 3.18 -15.16
N ASP A 377 3.00 2.40 -14.13
CA ASP A 377 4.30 2.15 -13.51
C ASP A 377 4.99 0.94 -14.19
N CYS A 378 6.05 0.41 -13.58
CA CYS A 378 6.66 -0.84 -14.02
C CYS A 378 6.02 -2.09 -13.38
N GLY A 379 5.09 -1.91 -12.47
CA GLY A 379 4.20 -2.93 -11.93
C GLY A 379 2.89 -3.03 -12.71
N ASP A 380 1.81 -3.22 -12.00
CA ASP A 380 0.47 -3.37 -12.57
C ASP A 380 -0.42 -2.13 -12.39
N GLN A 381 0.11 -1.05 -11.78
CA GLN A 381 -0.65 0.18 -11.64
C GLN A 381 -0.93 0.81 -13.01
N LEU A 382 -2.18 1.22 -13.21
CA LEU A 382 -2.68 1.70 -14.49
C LEU A 382 -3.73 2.79 -14.27
N VAL A 383 -3.52 3.95 -14.90
CA VAL A 383 -4.55 4.95 -15.11
C VAL A 383 -4.85 5.06 -16.60
N VAL A 384 -6.08 4.80 -17.00
CA VAL A 384 -6.57 5.06 -18.37
C VAL A 384 -7.25 6.41 -18.39
N LEU A 385 -6.66 7.36 -19.10
CA LEU A 385 -7.18 8.71 -19.23
C LEU A 385 -8.48 8.69 -20.06
N SER A 386 -9.52 9.34 -19.57
CA SER A 386 -10.83 9.32 -20.21
C SER A 386 -11.57 10.65 -20.06
N GLY A 387 -12.68 10.83 -20.80
CA GLY A 387 -13.52 12.00 -20.69
C GLY A 387 -12.91 13.29 -21.28
N ALA A 388 -13.55 14.41 -20.95
CA ALA A 388 -13.20 15.71 -21.52
C ALA A 388 -11.90 16.32 -20.98
N ASP A 389 -11.53 15.93 -19.77
CA ASP A 389 -10.34 16.42 -19.07
C ASP A 389 -9.05 15.74 -19.57
N ALA A 390 -9.16 14.62 -20.25
CA ALA A 390 -8.04 13.91 -20.88
C ALA A 390 -7.55 14.66 -22.14
N ARG A 391 -7.05 15.89 -21.98
CA ARG A 391 -6.63 16.73 -23.10
C ARG A 391 -5.57 17.74 -22.68
N ILE A 392 -4.56 17.92 -23.56
CA ILE A 392 -3.54 18.95 -23.39
C ILE A 392 -3.59 19.95 -24.55
N ALA A 393 -3.62 21.24 -24.26
CA ALA A 393 -3.52 22.30 -25.25
C ALA A 393 -2.13 22.29 -25.94
N ALA A 394 -2.03 22.96 -27.10
CA ALA A 394 -0.72 23.22 -27.69
C ALA A 394 0.19 23.98 -26.72
N LYS A 395 1.41 23.53 -26.54
CA LYS A 395 2.38 24.08 -25.54
C LYS A 395 1.83 24.14 -24.11
N GLY A 396 0.83 23.31 -23.80
CA GLY A 396 0.16 23.26 -22.51
C GLY A 396 0.64 22.12 -21.64
N TYR A 397 0.19 22.18 -20.39
CA TYR A 397 0.47 21.21 -19.32
C TYR A 397 -0.83 20.56 -18.87
N LEU A 398 -0.74 19.35 -18.35
CA LEU A 398 -1.82 18.65 -17.68
C LEU A 398 -1.25 17.97 -16.44
N VAL A 399 -1.64 18.47 -15.28
CA VAL A 399 -1.35 17.82 -14.00
C VAL A 399 -2.38 16.72 -13.78
N VAL A 400 -1.89 15.52 -13.58
CA VAL A 400 -2.65 14.30 -13.31
C VAL A 400 -2.39 13.92 -11.86
N GLY A 401 -3.42 13.85 -11.05
CA GLY A 401 -3.31 13.61 -9.62
C GLY A 401 -4.53 12.87 -9.09
N MET A 402 -4.48 12.53 -7.82
CA MET A 402 -5.52 11.76 -7.17
C MET A 402 -6.84 12.52 -7.08
N THR A 403 -6.80 13.77 -6.65
CA THR A 403 -7.99 14.63 -6.48
C THR A 403 -7.78 16.04 -7.02
N LYS A 404 -8.87 16.67 -7.47
CA LYS A 404 -8.92 18.09 -7.82
C LYS A 404 -9.22 18.99 -6.64
N ASP A 405 -9.59 18.43 -5.50
CA ASP A 405 -9.80 19.19 -4.29
C ASP A 405 -8.47 19.79 -3.83
N ARG A 406 -8.43 21.12 -3.76
CA ARG A 406 -7.20 21.85 -3.44
C ARG A 406 -6.89 21.89 -1.96
N ASP A 407 -7.87 21.67 -1.13
CA ASP A 407 -7.69 21.59 0.32
C ASP A 407 -7.02 20.26 0.68
N ASP A 408 -7.30 19.19 -0.08
CA ASP A 408 -6.69 17.87 0.11
C ASP A 408 -5.34 17.72 -0.61
N ASN A 409 -5.25 18.24 -1.86
CA ASN A 409 -4.08 18.01 -2.72
C ASN A 409 -2.94 19.02 -2.52
N GLY A 410 -2.94 19.79 -1.43
CA GLY A 410 -1.88 20.77 -1.14
C GLY A 410 -1.86 21.98 -2.09
N GLY A 411 -2.98 22.33 -2.71
CA GLY A 411 -3.11 23.50 -3.60
C GLY A 411 -2.71 23.26 -5.05
N VAL A 412 -2.40 22.03 -5.44
CA VAL A 412 -1.96 21.66 -6.80
C VAL A 412 -3.08 21.85 -7.83
N PRO A 413 -2.80 22.45 -9.01
CA PRO A 413 -3.82 22.67 -10.05
C PRO A 413 -4.08 21.39 -10.87
N VAL A 414 -4.57 20.31 -10.24
CA VAL A 414 -4.88 19.06 -10.90
C VAL A 414 -5.92 19.27 -11.99
N GLY A 415 -5.55 18.92 -13.22
CA GLY A 415 -6.43 18.99 -14.39
C GLY A 415 -7.17 17.69 -14.67
N TYR A 416 -6.55 16.55 -14.36
CA TYR A 416 -7.13 15.22 -14.48
C TYR A 416 -7.04 14.48 -13.15
N GLU A 417 -8.17 14.01 -12.66
CA GLU A 417 -8.31 13.26 -11.41
C GLU A 417 -8.51 11.77 -11.70
N TYR A 418 -7.76 10.89 -11.03
CA TYR A 418 -7.89 9.45 -11.19
C TYR A 418 -8.49 8.70 -9.98
N GLY A 419 -8.67 9.41 -8.85
CA GLY A 419 -9.29 8.84 -7.65
C GLY A 419 -8.33 8.00 -6.79
N LEU A 420 -8.79 7.61 -5.60
CA LEU A 420 -7.99 7.01 -4.54
C LEU A 420 -7.31 5.71 -4.99
N ASP A 421 -7.89 4.77 -5.54
CA ASP A 421 -7.29 3.46 -5.82
C ASP A 421 -6.61 3.37 -7.20
N GLY A 422 -6.27 4.52 -7.80
CA GLY A 422 -5.80 4.58 -9.18
C GLY A 422 -4.30 4.37 -9.38
N PHE A 423 -3.47 5.25 -8.83
CA PHE A 423 -2.03 5.27 -9.12
C PHE A 423 -1.26 5.97 -8.02
N TYR A 424 -0.16 5.38 -7.59
CA TYR A 424 0.71 5.91 -6.55
C TYR A 424 2.16 5.93 -7.00
N LEU A 425 2.91 6.92 -6.53
CA LEU A 425 4.33 7.10 -6.83
C LEU A 425 5.17 6.65 -5.62
N PRO A 426 6.07 5.66 -5.77
CA PRO A 426 6.90 5.24 -4.64
C PRO A 426 7.87 6.34 -4.17
N ASN A 427 8.01 6.54 -2.84
CA ASN A 427 8.88 7.55 -2.25
C ASN A 427 10.39 7.25 -2.38
N THR A 428 10.76 6.15 -2.98
CA THR A 428 12.16 5.73 -3.10
C THR A 428 12.64 5.53 -4.52
N VAL A 429 11.99 4.66 -5.29
CA VAL A 429 12.35 4.31 -6.66
C VAL A 429 11.09 4.06 -7.46
N GLY A 430 10.90 4.74 -8.56
CA GLY A 430 9.73 4.59 -9.40
C GLY A 430 9.98 4.84 -10.88
N ALA A 431 8.93 4.63 -11.66
CA ALA A 431 8.89 4.96 -13.07
C ALA A 431 7.47 5.36 -13.47
N VAL A 432 7.37 6.23 -14.46
CA VAL A 432 6.14 6.61 -15.13
C VAL A 432 6.29 6.34 -16.61
N LEU A 433 5.40 5.52 -17.14
CA LEU A 433 5.36 5.14 -18.56
C LEU A 433 4.05 5.65 -19.16
N LEU A 434 4.14 6.42 -20.24
CA LEU A 434 3.00 6.98 -20.95
C LEU A 434 2.79 6.22 -22.26
N TYR A 435 1.61 5.64 -22.44
CA TYR A 435 1.23 4.89 -23.66
C TYR A 435 0.09 5.59 -24.39
N ASP A 436 0.03 5.44 -25.71
CA ASP A 436 -1.06 5.95 -26.57
C ASP A 436 -2.33 5.06 -26.55
N GLY A 437 -2.39 4.13 -25.63
CA GLY A 437 -3.51 3.21 -25.44
C GLY A 437 -3.31 2.29 -24.23
N GLU A 438 -4.29 1.43 -23.96
CA GLU A 438 -4.29 0.52 -22.81
C GLU A 438 -3.71 -0.87 -23.13
N GLY A 439 -4.03 -1.46 -24.27
CA GLY A 439 -3.75 -2.86 -24.57
C GLY A 439 -2.34 -3.16 -25.07
N ALA A 440 -2.09 -4.43 -25.40
CA ALA A 440 -0.79 -4.93 -25.89
C ALA A 440 -0.33 -4.27 -27.22
N ALA A 441 -1.24 -3.63 -27.96
CA ALA A 441 -0.92 -2.88 -29.18
C ALA A 441 -0.58 -1.41 -28.93
N ALA A 442 -0.69 -0.93 -27.69
CA ALA A 442 -0.36 0.44 -27.32
C ALA A 442 1.13 0.72 -27.48
N THR A 443 1.43 1.92 -27.96
CA THR A 443 2.81 2.37 -28.16
C THR A 443 3.27 3.18 -26.94
N LEU A 444 4.44 2.88 -26.42
CA LEU A 444 5.08 3.70 -25.41
C LEU A 444 5.42 5.07 -26.02
N VAL A 445 4.88 6.14 -25.48
CA VAL A 445 5.05 7.52 -25.97
C VAL A 445 6.19 8.23 -25.25
N ASP A 446 6.27 8.08 -23.94
CA ASP A 446 7.37 8.59 -23.12
C ASP A 446 7.53 7.75 -21.87
N GLN A 447 8.67 7.87 -21.22
CA GLN A 447 8.96 7.20 -19.97
C GLN A 447 9.94 7.99 -19.13
N THR A 448 9.82 7.86 -17.84
CA THR A 448 10.75 8.44 -16.88
C THR A 448 11.04 7.47 -15.76
N ARG A 449 12.14 7.71 -15.08
CA ARG A 449 12.53 7.02 -13.84
C ARG A 449 12.99 8.04 -12.83
N PHE A 450 12.75 7.72 -11.59
CA PHE A 450 13.25 8.50 -10.46
C PHE A 450 13.75 7.55 -9.36
N SER A 451 14.65 8.05 -8.53
CA SER A 451 15.20 7.28 -7.42
C SER A 451 15.87 8.24 -6.42
N ARG A 452 15.71 7.95 -5.12
CA ARG A 452 16.51 8.58 -4.05
C ARG A 452 17.96 8.15 -4.04
N PHE A 453 18.30 7.09 -4.79
CA PHE A 453 19.63 6.53 -4.83
C PHE A 453 20.36 6.98 -6.10
N ALA A 454 21.68 7.16 -5.97
CA ALA A 454 22.51 7.47 -7.12
C ALA A 454 22.25 6.49 -8.29
N PRO A 455 22.23 6.97 -9.55
CA PRO A 455 22.65 8.29 -9.99
C PRO A 455 21.54 9.36 -10.05
N PHE A 456 20.34 9.12 -9.52
CA PHE A 456 19.23 10.09 -9.53
C PHE A 456 19.24 10.91 -8.24
N ASP A 457 20.18 11.81 -8.10
CA ASP A 457 20.39 12.63 -6.90
C ASP A 457 19.58 13.94 -6.86
N SER A 458 18.59 14.08 -7.74
CA SER A 458 17.65 15.22 -7.76
C SER A 458 16.28 14.92 -7.17
N PHE A 459 16.10 13.77 -6.53
CA PHE A 459 14.86 13.38 -5.88
C PHE A 459 14.96 13.54 -4.36
N PHE A 460 14.14 14.42 -3.77
CA PHE A 460 14.12 14.73 -2.34
C PHE A 460 12.66 14.82 -1.85
N SER A 461 12.43 14.55 -0.57
CA SER A 461 11.12 14.83 0.06
C SER A 461 10.78 16.31 -0.08
N GLY A 462 9.55 16.57 -0.45
CA GLY A 462 9.01 17.92 -0.63
C GLY A 462 9.44 18.63 -1.91
N ALA A 463 10.26 17.99 -2.76
CA ALA A 463 10.66 18.57 -4.05
C ALA A 463 10.25 17.66 -5.21
N SER A 464 9.60 18.22 -6.22
CA SER A 464 9.37 17.51 -7.48
C SER A 464 10.68 17.26 -8.23
N ILE A 465 10.64 16.32 -9.17
CA ILE A 465 11.66 16.19 -10.19
C ILE A 465 11.16 16.81 -11.49
N GLU A 466 11.91 17.74 -12.02
CA GLU A 466 11.61 18.52 -13.21
C GLU A 466 12.47 18.10 -14.39
N ARG A 467 11.86 17.91 -15.57
CA ARG A 467 12.58 17.63 -16.81
C ARG A 467 13.20 18.92 -17.36
N LYS A 468 14.52 18.97 -17.48
CA LYS A 468 15.27 20.15 -17.95
C LYS A 468 14.91 20.58 -19.38
N SER A 469 14.48 19.65 -20.22
CA SER A 469 14.01 19.91 -21.56
C SER A 469 13.09 18.79 -22.06
N PRO A 470 11.98 19.09 -22.75
CA PRO A 470 11.09 18.09 -23.32
C PRO A 470 11.77 17.14 -24.32
N SER A 471 12.90 17.54 -24.89
CA SER A 471 13.69 16.73 -25.83
C SER A 471 14.70 15.79 -25.15
N ASN A 472 14.89 15.89 -23.84
CA ASN A 472 15.80 15.02 -23.14
C ASN A 472 15.19 13.61 -22.95
N ASP A 473 16.05 12.61 -22.86
CA ASP A 473 15.68 11.25 -22.54
C ASP A 473 15.26 11.15 -21.07
N GLY A 474 13.97 10.90 -20.79
CA GLY A 474 13.41 10.81 -19.46
C GLY A 474 13.94 9.64 -18.62
N THR A 475 14.68 8.71 -19.22
CA THR A 475 15.31 7.60 -18.50
C THR A 475 16.70 7.95 -17.95
N LYS A 476 17.21 9.13 -18.25
CA LYS A 476 18.55 9.55 -17.90
C LYS A 476 18.55 10.51 -16.69
N PRO A 477 19.37 10.28 -15.67
CA PRO A 477 19.44 11.14 -14.50
C PRO A 477 19.76 12.60 -14.85
N GLU A 478 20.67 12.82 -15.80
CA GLU A 478 21.09 14.15 -16.24
C GLU A 478 19.98 14.97 -16.91
N SER A 479 18.87 14.34 -17.28
CA SER A 479 17.69 14.98 -17.85
C SER A 479 16.83 15.69 -16.82
N TRP A 480 17.03 15.43 -15.55
CA TRP A 480 16.20 15.86 -14.45
C TRP A 480 16.93 16.81 -13.51
N GLN A 481 16.20 17.61 -12.79
CA GLN A 481 16.61 18.45 -11.68
C GLN A 481 15.54 18.46 -10.61
N ALA A 482 15.89 18.87 -9.38
CA ALA A 482 14.89 19.14 -8.35
C ALA A 482 14.16 20.44 -8.66
N GLY A 483 12.86 20.49 -8.37
CA GLY A 483 12.08 21.71 -8.32
C GLY A 483 12.65 22.67 -7.26
N SER A 484 12.50 23.97 -7.49
CA SER A 484 13.03 24.99 -6.59
C SER A 484 12.05 26.13 -6.29
N SER A 485 10.93 26.16 -6.97
CA SER A 485 9.86 27.14 -6.75
C SER A 485 8.85 26.59 -5.75
N GLU A 486 8.63 27.28 -4.63
CA GLU A 486 7.63 26.90 -3.65
C GLU A 486 6.21 26.98 -4.23
N PHE A 487 5.38 25.99 -3.91
CA PHE A 487 3.94 25.98 -4.21
C PHE A 487 3.14 25.41 -3.03
N GLY A 488 1.84 25.70 -3.01
CA GLY A 488 0.95 25.24 -1.94
C GLY A 488 1.30 25.83 -0.57
N ASP A 489 0.71 25.27 0.47
CA ASP A 489 0.81 25.80 1.84
C ASP A 489 1.85 25.08 2.71
N LEU A 490 2.39 23.94 2.25
CA LEU A 490 3.29 23.09 3.02
C LEU A 490 4.77 23.29 2.69
N GLY A 491 5.09 24.21 1.77
CA GLY A 491 6.46 24.48 1.35
C GLY A 491 7.04 23.43 0.41
N ASN A 492 6.20 22.72 -0.32
CA ASN A 492 6.63 21.87 -1.43
C ASN A 492 7.25 22.70 -2.56
N GLU A 493 8.26 22.15 -3.24
CA GLU A 493 8.98 22.79 -4.33
C GLU A 493 8.68 22.12 -5.66
N GLY A 494 8.32 22.92 -6.69
CA GLY A 494 7.95 22.45 -8.03
C GLY A 494 7.18 23.50 -8.82
N THR A 495 6.81 23.17 -10.06
CA THR A 495 6.14 24.10 -10.98
C THR A 495 4.85 23.55 -11.59
N PRO A 496 3.90 22.95 -10.80
CA PRO A 496 2.72 22.29 -11.36
C PRO A 496 1.88 23.22 -12.21
N GLY A 497 1.60 22.82 -13.45
CA GLY A 497 0.81 23.59 -14.43
C GLY A 497 1.58 24.71 -15.13
N LYS A 498 2.91 24.75 -15.00
CA LYS A 498 3.77 25.81 -15.52
C LYS A 498 5.02 25.22 -16.17
N ARG A 499 5.85 26.13 -16.69
CA ARG A 499 7.18 25.76 -17.18
C ARG A 499 8.11 25.48 -16.01
N ASN A 500 8.88 24.40 -16.12
CA ASN A 500 9.94 24.03 -15.17
C ASN A 500 11.00 25.13 -15.01
N ASP A 501 11.61 25.21 -13.85
CA ASP A 501 12.61 26.19 -13.42
C ASP A 501 13.91 26.17 -14.25
#